data_dbee03c23ec14e9d31af47227102659f
#
_entry.id   dbee03c23ec14e9d31af47227102659f
#
_cell.length_a   1.000
_cell.length_b   1.000
_cell.length_c   1.000
_cell.angle_alpha   90.00
_cell.angle_beta   90.00
_cell.angle_gamma   90.00
#
_symmetry.space_group_name_H-M   'P 1'
#
loop_
_entity.id
_entity.type
_entity.pdbx_description
1 polymer ?
#
loop_
_entity_poly.entity_id
_entity_poly.type
_entity_poly.pdbx_seq_one_letter_code
_entity_poly.pdbx_strand_id
1 'polypeptide(L)'
;MSSFPAFNHYALTVSDLQRSIEWYERLFESPPVAVMEEDSFRAAIWFEPMFAIHANRHQVEGDVFDESRIGLDHVAFGCASRTELESWPARLDALGIEHGEILDRSYGAGLAFRDQDNIQLEFFLPVGSSSEG
;
A
#
# COMPACT_ATOMS: atom_id res chain seq x y z
N MET A 1 13.50 -0.47 -31.08
CA MET A 1 12.61 -1.26 -30.22
C MET A 1 12.18 -0.41 -29.03
N SER A 2 10.91 -0.34 -28.83
CA SER A 2 10.39 0.37 -27.65
C SER A 2 10.27 -0.61 -26.48
N SER A 3 10.55 -0.14 -25.29
CA SER A 3 10.32 -0.89 -24.06
C SER A 3 9.08 -0.35 -23.39
N PHE A 4 8.41 -1.19 -22.60
CA PHE A 4 7.29 -0.75 -21.81
C PHE A 4 7.80 0.22 -20.73
N PRO A 5 7.16 1.38 -20.53
CA PRO A 5 7.60 2.31 -19.51
C PRO A 5 7.51 1.69 -18.12
N ALA A 6 8.53 1.89 -17.32
CA ALA A 6 8.53 1.43 -15.93
C ALA A 6 7.61 2.31 -15.09
N PHE A 7 7.01 1.72 -14.05
CA PHE A 7 6.30 2.50 -13.05
C PHE A 7 7.29 3.38 -12.30
N ASN A 8 6.89 4.61 -12.04
CA ASN A 8 7.69 5.54 -11.25
C ASN A 8 7.23 5.57 -9.79
N HIS A 9 5.94 5.83 -9.57
CA HIS A 9 5.41 5.92 -8.22
C HIS A 9 3.91 5.70 -8.20
N TYR A 10 3.39 5.48 -6.99
CA TYR A 10 1.97 5.39 -6.70
C TYR A 10 1.61 6.51 -5.74
N ALA A 11 0.43 7.09 -5.93
CA ALA A 11 -0.10 8.12 -5.05
C ALA A 11 -1.57 7.80 -4.76
N LEU A 12 -1.91 7.77 -3.47
CA LEU A 12 -3.26 7.49 -3.01
C LEU A 12 -3.83 8.72 -2.34
N THR A 13 -5.07 9.07 -2.64
CA THR A 13 -5.77 10.12 -1.92
C THR A 13 -6.36 9.54 -0.65
N VAL A 14 -6.07 10.18 0.48
CA VAL A 14 -6.54 9.75 1.80
C VAL A 14 -7.42 10.84 2.41
N SER A 15 -8.31 10.47 3.32
CA SER A 15 -9.26 11.41 3.91
C SER A 15 -8.61 12.33 4.95
N ASP A 16 -7.64 11.83 5.69
CA ASP A 16 -6.95 12.55 6.76
C ASP A 16 -5.46 12.25 6.65
N LEU A 17 -4.71 13.22 6.13
CA LEU A 17 -3.30 13.01 5.82
C LEU A 17 -2.47 12.68 7.06
N GLN A 18 -2.65 13.41 8.15
CA GLN A 18 -1.85 13.18 9.36
C GLN A 18 -2.11 11.79 9.95
N ARG A 19 -3.37 11.39 10.03
CA ARG A 19 -3.74 10.07 10.52
C ARG A 19 -3.17 8.97 9.62
N SER A 20 -3.23 9.18 8.32
CA SER A 20 -2.69 8.20 7.37
C SER A 20 -1.17 8.14 7.38
N ILE A 21 -0.48 9.28 7.58
CA ILE A 21 0.97 9.28 7.77
C ILE A 21 1.34 8.37 8.94
N GLU A 22 0.67 8.53 10.08
CA GLU A 22 0.96 7.73 11.27
C GLU A 22 0.70 6.25 11.03
N TRP A 23 -0.39 5.93 10.33
CA TRP A 23 -0.75 4.56 10.02
C TRP A 23 0.28 3.88 9.10
N TYR A 24 0.65 4.54 8.01
CA TYR A 24 1.63 3.98 7.07
C TYR A 24 3.04 3.95 7.66
N GLU A 25 3.40 4.93 8.48
CA GLU A 25 4.68 4.93 9.19
C GLU A 25 4.80 3.71 10.10
N ARG A 26 3.74 3.35 10.80
CA ARG A 26 3.72 2.15 11.63
C ARG A 26 3.79 0.88 10.77
N LEU A 27 3.09 0.85 9.64
CA LEU A 27 3.09 -0.29 8.74
C LEU A 27 4.49 -0.54 8.16
N PHE A 28 5.13 0.50 7.66
CA PHE A 28 6.45 0.42 7.01
C PHE A 28 7.61 0.44 8.02
N GLU A 29 7.35 0.76 9.28
CA GLU A 29 8.36 1.00 10.30
C GLU A 29 9.37 2.07 9.85
N SER A 30 8.88 3.09 9.16
CA SER A 30 9.70 4.14 8.58
C SER A 30 8.87 5.39 8.37
N PRO A 31 9.37 6.55 8.80
CA PRO A 31 8.68 7.81 8.52
C PRO A 31 8.78 8.15 7.04
N PRO A 32 7.90 9.02 6.53
CA PRO A 32 8.06 9.50 5.18
C PRO A 32 9.38 10.29 5.04
N VAL A 33 9.97 10.22 3.86
CA VAL A 33 11.23 10.94 3.58
C VAL A 33 10.98 12.42 3.30
N ALA A 34 9.76 12.78 2.92
CA ALA A 34 9.38 14.15 2.66
C ALA A 34 7.89 14.35 2.88
N VAL A 35 7.52 15.54 3.35
CA VAL A 35 6.14 16.00 3.36
C VAL A 35 6.12 17.28 2.53
N MET A 36 5.27 17.28 1.49
CA MET A 36 5.18 18.40 0.55
C MET A 36 3.88 19.14 0.72
N GLU A 37 3.93 20.43 0.48
CA GLU A 37 2.71 21.26 0.43
C GLU A 37 2.73 22.05 -0.87
N GLU A 38 1.71 21.84 -1.68
CA GLU A 38 1.50 22.53 -2.94
C GLU A 38 0.16 23.25 -2.90
N ASP A 39 -0.15 24.03 -3.94
CA ASP A 39 -1.39 24.82 -3.97
C ASP A 39 -2.64 23.95 -3.96
N SER A 40 -2.59 22.79 -4.62
CA SER A 40 -3.76 21.92 -4.80
C SER A 40 -3.75 20.68 -3.91
N PHE A 41 -2.62 20.37 -3.25
CA PHE A 41 -2.53 19.17 -2.41
C PHE A 41 -1.41 19.26 -1.40
N ARG A 42 -1.49 18.39 -0.39
CA ARG A 42 -0.39 18.06 0.52
C ARG A 42 -0.09 16.58 0.35
N ALA A 43 1.17 16.19 0.51
CA ALA A 43 1.56 14.79 0.31
C ALA A 43 2.68 14.38 1.25
N ALA A 44 2.66 13.12 1.63
CA ALA A 44 3.78 12.46 2.30
C ALA A 44 4.33 11.40 1.36
N ILE A 45 5.65 11.28 1.31
CA ILE A 45 6.35 10.47 0.32
C ILE A 45 7.32 9.52 1.02
N TRP A 46 7.28 8.26 0.61
CA TRP A 46 8.28 7.24 0.95
C TRP A 46 9.02 6.85 -0.33
N PHE A 47 10.31 6.56 -0.19
CA PHE A 47 11.07 5.95 -1.28
C PHE A 47 11.28 4.47 -0.95
N GLU A 48 11.31 3.65 -2.00
CA GLU A 48 11.54 2.22 -1.95
C GLU A 48 10.54 1.45 -1.06
N PRO A 49 9.29 1.35 -1.49
CA PRO A 49 8.79 1.75 -2.81
C PRO A 49 8.54 3.25 -2.89
N MET A 50 8.50 3.77 -4.10
CA MET A 50 8.11 5.15 -4.33
C MET A 50 6.60 5.24 -4.17
N PHE A 51 6.17 5.62 -2.98
CA PHE A 51 4.80 5.59 -2.54
C PHE A 51 4.45 6.93 -1.87
N ALA A 52 3.33 7.51 -2.27
CA ALA A 52 2.88 8.77 -1.72
C ALA A 52 1.41 8.68 -1.31
N ILE A 53 1.07 9.42 -0.27
CA ILE A 53 -0.33 9.65 0.11
C ILE A 53 -0.61 11.14 0.03
N HIS A 54 -1.78 11.49 -0.47
CA HIS A 54 -2.18 12.86 -0.76
C HIS A 54 -3.46 13.25 -0.04
N ALA A 55 -3.50 14.50 0.42
CA ALA A 55 -4.75 15.17 0.74
C ALA A 55 -4.94 16.25 -0.32
N ASN A 56 -5.95 16.12 -1.15
CA ASN A 56 -6.23 17.02 -2.26
C ASN A 56 -7.22 18.10 -1.84
N ARG A 57 -7.03 19.33 -2.32
CA ARG A 57 -7.89 20.45 -1.95
C ARG A 57 -9.37 20.23 -2.27
N HIS A 58 -9.64 19.55 -3.37
CA HIS A 58 -10.99 19.36 -3.88
C HIS A 58 -11.49 17.92 -3.82
N GLN A 59 -10.94 17.13 -2.88
CA GLN A 59 -11.42 15.76 -2.72
C GLN A 59 -12.82 15.73 -2.10
N VAL A 60 -13.54 14.64 -2.35
CA VAL A 60 -14.89 14.46 -1.83
C VAL A 60 -14.84 14.11 -0.34
N GLU A 61 -15.53 14.89 0.49
CA GLU A 61 -15.61 14.61 1.92
C GLU A 61 -16.51 13.42 2.19
N GLY A 62 -16.12 12.62 3.18
CA GLY A 62 -16.89 11.45 3.60
C GLY A 62 -16.84 10.29 2.63
N ASP A 63 -16.03 10.40 1.57
CA ASP A 63 -15.88 9.32 0.61
C ASP A 63 -15.05 8.17 1.20
N VAL A 64 -15.33 6.96 0.72
CA VAL A 64 -14.63 5.73 1.12
C VAL A 64 -14.22 4.99 -0.14
N PHE A 65 -13.01 4.46 -0.14
CA PHE A 65 -12.52 3.71 -1.30
C PHE A 65 -13.38 2.46 -1.53
N ASP A 66 -13.65 2.20 -2.81
CA ASP A 66 -14.42 1.05 -3.24
C ASP A 66 -13.83 0.54 -4.56
N GLU A 67 -13.20 -0.63 -4.52
CA GLU A 67 -12.56 -1.23 -5.68
C GLU A 67 -13.55 -1.73 -6.74
N SER A 68 -14.85 -1.77 -6.42
CA SER A 68 -15.85 -2.11 -7.43
C SER A 68 -16.11 -0.97 -8.40
N ARG A 69 -15.61 0.23 -8.11
CA ARG A 69 -15.66 1.36 -9.02
C ARG A 69 -14.52 1.27 -10.03
N ILE A 70 -14.73 1.80 -11.21
CA ILE A 70 -13.71 1.79 -12.25
C ILE A 70 -12.52 2.64 -11.80
N GLY A 71 -11.32 2.05 -11.85
CA GLY A 71 -10.09 2.69 -11.46
C GLY A 71 -9.14 1.72 -10.79
N LEU A 72 -8.52 2.16 -9.71
CA LEU A 72 -7.61 1.32 -8.95
C LEU A 72 -8.37 0.18 -8.27
N ASP A 73 -7.83 -1.04 -8.35
CA ASP A 73 -8.35 -2.18 -7.61
C ASP A 73 -7.64 -2.33 -6.26
N HIS A 74 -6.31 -2.39 -6.29
CA HIS A 74 -5.51 -2.53 -5.08
C HIS A 74 -4.06 -2.11 -5.33
N VAL A 75 -3.30 -1.97 -4.25
CA VAL A 75 -1.86 -1.76 -4.29
C VAL A 75 -1.20 -2.92 -3.59
N ALA A 76 -0.24 -3.56 -4.26
CA ALA A 76 0.50 -4.68 -3.69
C ALA A 76 1.93 -4.27 -3.39
N PHE A 77 2.40 -4.64 -2.20
CA PHE A 77 3.79 -4.50 -1.79
C PHE A 77 4.46 -5.86 -1.92
N GLY A 78 5.61 -5.92 -2.58
CA GLY A 78 6.29 -7.17 -2.84
C GLY A 78 6.99 -7.72 -1.61
N CYS A 79 6.95 -9.04 -1.46
CA CYS A 79 7.76 -9.77 -0.50
C CYS A 79 8.89 -10.46 -1.24
N ALA A 80 10.07 -10.48 -0.61
CA ALA A 80 11.25 -11.10 -1.21
C ALA A 80 11.24 -12.62 -1.09
N SER A 81 10.52 -13.17 -0.10
CA SER A 81 10.50 -14.59 0.18
C SER A 81 9.20 -15.01 0.85
N ARG A 82 8.97 -16.33 0.87
CA ARG A 82 7.83 -16.91 1.60
C ARG A 82 7.92 -16.61 3.09
N THR A 83 9.10 -16.65 3.65
CA THR A 83 9.32 -16.35 5.08
C THR A 83 8.89 -14.93 5.38
N GLU A 84 9.24 -13.98 4.53
CA GLU A 84 8.82 -12.59 4.69
C GLU A 84 7.31 -12.47 4.64
N LEU A 85 6.66 -13.06 3.64
CA LEU A 85 5.21 -13.03 3.53
C LEU A 85 4.55 -13.61 4.78
N GLU A 86 5.04 -14.75 5.25
CA GLU A 86 4.47 -15.43 6.42
C GLU A 86 4.69 -14.68 7.73
N SER A 87 5.60 -13.71 7.75
CA SER A 87 5.80 -12.86 8.93
C SER A 87 4.73 -11.77 9.06
N TRP A 88 4.04 -11.44 7.98
CA TRP A 88 3.11 -10.30 7.99
C TRP A 88 1.83 -10.50 8.79
N PRO A 89 1.19 -11.68 8.83
CA PRO A 89 -0.02 -11.82 9.65
C PRO A 89 0.19 -11.43 11.10
N ALA A 90 1.27 -11.90 11.74
CA ALA A 90 1.54 -11.54 13.12
C ALA A 90 1.88 -10.06 13.29
N ARG A 91 2.58 -9.47 12.32
CA ARG A 91 2.92 -8.05 12.34
C ARG A 91 1.67 -7.18 12.20
N LEU A 92 0.75 -7.55 11.31
CA LEU A 92 -0.52 -6.84 11.17
C LEU A 92 -1.38 -6.97 12.42
N ASP A 93 -1.41 -8.17 13.03
CA ASP A 93 -2.11 -8.38 14.30
C ASP A 93 -1.56 -7.47 15.39
N ALA A 94 -0.24 -7.37 15.49
CA ALA A 94 0.41 -6.51 16.49
C ALA A 94 0.08 -5.03 16.29
N LEU A 95 -0.19 -4.62 15.03
CA LEU A 95 -0.59 -3.26 14.70
C LEU A 95 -2.09 -3.03 14.85
N GLY A 96 -2.86 -4.06 15.15
CA GLY A 96 -4.31 -3.96 15.24
C GLY A 96 -5.00 -3.84 13.88
N ILE A 97 -4.38 -4.31 12.83
CA ILE A 97 -4.90 -4.25 11.47
C ILE A 97 -5.55 -5.58 11.12
N GLU A 98 -6.82 -5.54 10.76
CA GLU A 98 -7.51 -6.74 10.27
C GLU A 98 -6.96 -7.13 8.91
N HIS A 99 -6.86 -8.43 8.66
CA HIS A 99 -6.33 -8.94 7.41
C HIS A 99 -6.93 -10.30 7.08
N GLY A 100 -6.81 -10.71 5.81
CA GLY A 100 -7.19 -12.04 5.38
C GLY A 100 -6.14 -13.08 5.72
N GLU A 101 -6.31 -14.25 5.18
CA GLU A 101 -5.32 -15.33 5.24
C GLU A 101 -4.41 -15.24 4.01
N ILE A 102 -3.23 -15.82 4.10
CA ILE A 102 -2.38 -15.97 2.93
C ILE A 102 -3.06 -16.93 1.96
N LEU A 103 -3.31 -16.45 0.75
CA LEU A 103 -3.93 -17.25 -0.30
C LEU A 103 -2.89 -17.60 -1.36
N ASP A 104 -2.74 -18.90 -1.58
CA ASP A 104 -1.86 -19.41 -2.63
C ASP A 104 -2.65 -19.56 -3.92
N ARG A 105 -2.13 -18.94 -4.97
CA ARG A 105 -2.73 -18.97 -6.29
C ARG A 105 -1.71 -19.42 -7.32
N SER A 106 -2.16 -19.73 -8.54
CA SER A 106 -1.26 -20.16 -9.61
C SER A 106 -0.20 -19.11 -9.97
N TYR A 107 -0.48 -17.84 -9.71
CA TYR A 107 0.42 -16.74 -10.06
C TYR A 107 1.22 -16.19 -8.87
N GLY A 108 0.95 -16.63 -7.68
CA GLY A 108 1.67 -16.19 -6.49
C GLY A 108 0.84 -16.32 -5.22
N ALA A 109 1.38 -15.81 -4.12
CA ALA A 109 0.73 -15.84 -2.82
C ALA A 109 0.50 -14.42 -2.32
N GLY A 110 -0.67 -14.15 -1.77
CA GLY A 110 -1.05 -12.81 -1.33
C GLY A 110 -1.73 -12.79 0.02
N LEU A 111 -1.58 -11.67 0.71
CA LEU A 111 -2.22 -11.37 2.00
C LEU A 111 -2.89 -10.01 1.88
N ALA A 112 -4.21 -9.98 1.92
CA ALA A 112 -4.97 -8.75 1.74
C ALA A 112 -5.32 -8.09 3.06
N PHE A 113 -5.33 -6.78 3.07
CA PHE A 113 -5.76 -5.95 4.19
C PHE A 113 -6.20 -4.59 3.65
N ARG A 114 -6.62 -3.68 4.52
CA ARG A 114 -7.10 -2.37 4.09
C ARG A 114 -6.53 -1.28 4.98
N ASP A 115 -6.37 -0.09 4.40
CA ASP A 115 -5.99 1.06 5.20
C ASP A 115 -7.23 1.73 5.82
N GLN A 116 -7.02 2.88 6.46
CA GLN A 116 -8.09 3.58 7.19
C GLN A 116 -9.16 4.17 6.27
N ASP A 117 -8.86 4.32 4.99
CA ASP A 117 -9.81 4.79 3.98
C ASP A 117 -10.42 3.64 3.18
N ASN A 118 -10.25 2.41 3.67
CA ASN A 118 -10.71 1.19 3.03
C ASN A 118 -9.99 0.87 1.72
N ILE A 119 -8.84 1.50 1.48
CA ILE A 119 -8.05 1.21 0.28
C ILE A 119 -7.49 -0.20 0.40
N GLN A 120 -7.71 -1.00 -0.65
CA GLN A 120 -7.31 -2.40 -0.68
C GLN A 120 -5.81 -2.50 -0.89
N LEU A 121 -5.12 -3.16 0.04
CA LEU A 121 -3.68 -3.35 0.04
C LEU A 121 -3.37 -4.85 0.10
N GLU A 122 -2.17 -5.20 -0.35
CA GLU A 122 -1.75 -6.60 -0.37
C GLU A 122 -0.25 -6.70 -0.17
N PHE A 123 0.19 -7.72 0.56
CA PHE A 123 1.58 -8.20 0.49
C PHE A 123 1.58 -9.38 -0.46
N PHE A 124 2.49 -9.38 -1.43
CA PHE A 124 2.44 -10.34 -2.54
C PHE A 124 3.81 -10.92 -2.84
N LEU A 125 3.82 -12.24 -3.06
CA LEU A 125 5.00 -12.99 -3.49
C LEU A 125 4.69 -13.65 -4.83
N PRO A 126 5.33 -13.22 -5.93
CA PRO A 126 5.07 -13.82 -7.23
C PRO A 126 5.48 -15.30 -7.28
N VAL A 127 4.80 -16.07 -8.13
CA VAL A 127 5.21 -17.45 -8.42
C VAL A 127 6.62 -17.47 -9.01
N GLY A 128 7.41 -18.47 -8.66
CA GLY A 128 8.79 -18.57 -9.14
C GLY A 128 9.80 -17.79 -8.32
N SER A 129 9.33 -17.04 -7.31
CA SER A 129 10.23 -16.36 -6.37
C SER A 129 10.84 -17.36 -5.39
N SER A 130 11.99 -16.98 -4.78
CA SER A 130 12.63 -17.81 -3.77
C SER A 130 11.69 -18.04 -2.59
N SER A 131 11.62 -19.32 -2.13
CA SER A 131 10.88 -19.64 -0.91
C SER A 131 11.70 -19.45 0.36
N GLU A 132 12.98 -19.13 0.23
CA GLU A 132 13.87 -18.91 1.35
C GLU A 132 13.84 -17.46 1.81
N GLY A 133 13.85 -17.26 3.09
CA GLY A 133 13.85 -15.94 3.68
C GLY A 133 15.23 -15.36 3.87
#